data_5891fae9ea2888be4bc0fbc6f1121787
#
_entry.id   5891fae9ea2888be4bc0fbc6f1121787
#
_cell.length_a   1.000
_cell.length_b   1.000
_cell.length_c   1.000
_cell.angle_alpha   90.00
_cell.angle_beta   90.00
_cell.angle_gamma   90.00
#
_symmetry.space_group_name_H-M   'P 1'
#
loop_
_entity.id
_entity.type
_entity.pdbx_description
1 polymer ?
#
loop_
_entity_poly.entity_id
_entity_poly.type
_entity_poly.pdbx_seq_one_letter_code
_entity_poly.pdbx_strand_id
1 'polypeptide(L)'
;MMKAIIYNILFFIGLITLCACNDDDSFTTSTRNLLTFSTDTLRLDTVFSTVPSSTRSFWVYNKSGDGLRCKSVRLEGGNQHGFRVNVDGVYLSPEQGYKADGIEVRNGDSIRVFVEVTTANANSDIPKCIEDNLVFALESGREQKVALEAWSWDANMMRNVTVGEDMTLSPGKPLVIYGVMTVEEGATLNIAPGTTLYFHGDAGIDVKGKLICNGNQSAGIVLRGDRLDRMFDYLPYDRMSGQWRGIRFEETSYGNELDYVDIHGTFDGVQVDSSDVTRQTLAIRNSTIHNCQGNALGVVNSNVF
;
A
#
# COMPACT_ATOMS: atom_id res chain seq x y z
N MET A 1 27.74 -10.13 -67.33
CA MET A 1 28.07 -11.23 -66.40
C MET A 1 28.09 -10.78 -64.94
N MET A 2 28.85 -9.75 -64.55
CA MET A 2 29.00 -9.26 -63.16
C MET A 2 27.68 -8.83 -62.47
N LYS A 3 26.75 -8.15 -63.16
CA LYS A 3 25.42 -7.74 -62.62
C LYS A 3 24.55 -8.96 -62.27
N ALA A 4 24.56 -10.02 -63.06
CA ALA A 4 23.78 -11.21 -62.83
C ALA A 4 24.31 -12.00 -61.57
N ILE A 5 25.61 -11.97 -61.33
CA ILE A 5 26.22 -12.59 -60.15
C ILE A 5 25.84 -11.83 -58.88
N ILE A 6 25.81 -10.48 -58.92
CA ILE A 6 25.41 -9.65 -57.79
C ILE A 6 23.92 -9.88 -57.42
N TYR A 7 23.04 -9.98 -58.41
CA TYR A 7 21.60 -10.27 -58.16
C TYR A 7 21.40 -11.67 -57.57
N ASN A 8 22.15 -12.66 -58.01
CA ASN A 8 22.09 -14.01 -57.43
C ASN A 8 22.62 -14.06 -56.01
N ILE A 9 23.70 -13.34 -55.68
CA ILE A 9 24.22 -13.22 -54.31
C ILE A 9 23.24 -12.50 -53.39
N LEU A 10 22.64 -11.38 -53.82
CA LEU A 10 21.61 -10.67 -53.04
C LEU A 10 20.34 -11.51 -52.84
N PHE A 11 19.93 -12.31 -53.84
CA PHE A 11 18.81 -13.22 -53.73
C PHE A 11 19.09 -14.36 -52.74
N PHE A 12 20.32 -14.91 -52.75
CA PHE A 12 20.72 -15.94 -51.79
C PHE A 12 20.89 -15.43 -50.36
N ILE A 13 21.41 -14.19 -50.19
CA ILE A 13 21.47 -13.53 -48.87
C ILE A 13 20.03 -13.23 -48.34
N GLY A 14 19.12 -12.80 -49.21
CA GLY A 14 17.70 -12.60 -48.85
C GLY A 14 16.97 -13.90 -48.47
N LEU A 15 17.36 -15.06 -49.05
CA LEU A 15 16.79 -16.36 -48.71
C LEU A 15 17.29 -16.87 -47.32
N ILE A 16 18.52 -16.56 -46.97
CA ILE A 16 19.12 -16.98 -45.69
C ILE A 16 18.51 -16.20 -44.51
N THR A 17 18.08 -14.97 -44.72
CA THR A 17 17.42 -14.15 -43.67
C THR A 17 15.97 -14.57 -43.39
N LEU A 18 15.34 -15.37 -44.24
CA LEU A 18 13.99 -15.88 -44.05
C LEU A 18 13.93 -17.19 -43.24
N CYS A 19 15.06 -17.81 -42.94
CA CYS A 19 15.15 -19.07 -42.15
C CYS A 19 15.44 -18.84 -40.67
N ALA A 20 15.42 -17.61 -40.17
CA ALA A 20 15.86 -17.29 -38.81
C ALA A 20 14.75 -16.98 -37.84
N CYS A 21 13.60 -17.66 -37.92
CA CYS A 21 12.57 -17.67 -36.90
C CYS A 21 11.77 -18.98 -36.98
N ASN A 22 12.42 -20.10 -36.64
CA ASN A 22 11.74 -21.27 -36.14
C ASN A 22 12.03 -21.31 -34.63
N ASP A 23 11.41 -20.44 -33.84
CA ASP A 23 11.18 -20.71 -32.44
C ASP A 23 10.10 -21.81 -32.41
N ASP A 24 10.51 -23.05 -32.59
CA ASP A 24 9.72 -24.20 -32.19
C ASP A 24 9.64 -24.16 -30.65
N ASP A 25 8.69 -23.39 -30.14
CA ASP A 25 8.33 -23.39 -28.71
C ASP A 25 7.86 -24.79 -28.34
N SER A 26 8.79 -25.67 -28.01
CA SER A 26 8.45 -26.97 -27.49
C SER A 26 8.06 -26.86 -26.04
N PHE A 27 6.89 -27.35 -25.68
CA PHE A 27 6.44 -27.47 -24.29
C PHE A 27 6.58 -28.90 -23.82
N THR A 28 7.17 -29.07 -22.64
CA THR A 28 7.45 -30.42 -22.08
C THR A 28 6.47 -30.76 -20.97
N THR A 29 6.12 -32.05 -20.90
CA THR A 29 5.37 -32.65 -19.79
C THR A 29 6.29 -33.42 -18.83
N SER A 30 7.61 -33.22 -18.91
CA SER A 30 8.57 -33.86 -18.01
C SER A 30 8.37 -33.40 -16.56
N THR A 31 8.23 -34.33 -15.64
CA THR A 31 8.09 -34.04 -14.21
C THR A 31 9.39 -33.53 -13.55
N ARG A 32 10.53 -33.58 -14.28
CA ARG A 32 11.81 -33.05 -13.82
C ARG A 32 11.93 -31.54 -14.05
N ASN A 33 11.18 -31.01 -15.00
CA ASN A 33 11.21 -29.61 -15.38
C ASN A 33 10.22 -28.85 -14.49
N LEU A 34 10.75 -27.87 -13.74
CA LEU A 34 10.00 -27.11 -12.74
C LEU A 34 10.24 -25.61 -12.95
N LEU A 35 9.27 -24.81 -12.55
CA LEU A 35 9.40 -23.36 -12.43
C LEU A 35 10.30 -23.00 -11.26
N THR A 36 10.90 -21.81 -11.32
CA THR A 36 11.67 -21.23 -10.22
C THR A 36 11.02 -19.90 -9.84
N PHE A 37 10.84 -19.65 -8.57
CA PHE A 37 10.18 -18.43 -8.06
C PHE A 37 11.21 -17.50 -7.43
N SER A 38 11.03 -16.18 -7.57
CA SER A 38 11.87 -15.19 -6.89
C SER A 38 11.63 -15.13 -5.37
N THR A 39 10.51 -15.68 -4.89
CA THR A 39 10.19 -15.86 -3.48
C THR A 39 9.33 -17.11 -3.29
N ASP A 40 9.40 -17.73 -2.13
CA ASP A 40 8.51 -18.81 -1.70
C ASP A 40 7.27 -18.28 -0.97
N THR A 41 7.36 -17.06 -0.41
CA THR A 41 6.30 -16.40 0.32
C THR A 41 6.25 -14.92 -0.05
N LEU A 42 5.10 -14.45 -0.54
CA LEU A 42 4.84 -13.04 -0.79
C LEU A 42 4.09 -12.42 0.39
N ARG A 43 4.74 -11.46 1.07
CA ARG A 43 4.15 -10.73 2.20
C ARG A 43 3.60 -9.38 1.75
N LEU A 44 2.33 -9.11 2.09
CA LEU A 44 1.64 -7.86 1.79
C LEU A 44 1.59 -6.91 3.01
N ASP A 45 2.33 -7.23 4.06
CA ASP A 45 2.39 -6.47 5.32
C ASP A 45 1.02 -6.39 6.04
N THR A 46 0.79 -5.33 6.84
CA THR A 46 -0.47 -5.10 7.54
C THR A 46 -1.35 -4.13 6.73
N VAL A 47 -2.64 -4.44 6.64
CA VAL A 47 -3.64 -3.59 5.99
C VAL A 47 -4.85 -3.41 6.91
N PHE A 48 -5.50 -2.26 6.84
CA PHE A 48 -6.81 -2.11 7.48
C PHE A 48 -7.86 -2.88 6.70
N SER A 49 -8.78 -3.54 7.41
CA SER A 49 -9.91 -4.22 6.80
C SER A 49 -10.70 -3.27 5.90
N THR A 50 -11.17 -3.76 4.75
CA THR A 50 -11.87 -3.01 3.71
C THR A 50 -11.05 -1.97 2.95
N VAL A 51 -9.75 -1.84 3.27
CA VAL A 51 -8.80 -0.96 2.56
C VAL A 51 -7.87 -1.82 1.70
N PRO A 52 -7.70 -1.52 0.40
CA PRO A 52 -6.79 -2.26 -0.46
C PRO A 52 -5.32 -2.08 -0.02
N SER A 53 -4.53 -3.15 -0.11
CA SER A 53 -3.07 -3.07 0.02
C SER A 53 -2.43 -2.38 -1.18
N SER A 54 -1.13 -2.08 -1.09
CA SER A 54 -0.33 -1.88 -2.30
C SER A 54 -0.24 -3.16 -3.09
N THR A 55 0.01 -3.00 -4.40
CA THR A 55 0.34 -4.12 -5.29
C THR A 55 1.77 -4.58 -5.01
N ARG A 56 1.91 -5.85 -4.67
CA ARG A 56 3.20 -6.54 -4.57
C ARG A 56 3.37 -7.47 -5.74
N SER A 57 4.59 -7.85 -6.06
CA SER A 57 4.84 -8.75 -7.18
C SER A 57 6.03 -9.64 -6.97
N PHE A 58 6.04 -10.77 -7.68
CA PHE A 58 7.18 -11.67 -7.78
C PHE A 58 7.34 -12.20 -9.21
N TRP A 59 8.51 -12.75 -9.48
CA TRP A 59 8.83 -13.34 -10.77
C TRP A 59 8.75 -14.87 -10.72
N VAL A 60 8.29 -15.44 -11.84
CA VAL A 60 8.26 -16.86 -12.08
C VAL A 60 9.15 -17.12 -13.31
N TYR A 61 10.21 -17.90 -13.15
CA TYR A 61 11.21 -18.17 -14.16
C TYR A 61 11.10 -19.59 -14.66
N ASN A 62 11.33 -19.80 -15.94
CA ASN A 62 11.58 -21.11 -16.52
C ASN A 62 13.05 -21.25 -16.93
N LYS A 63 13.79 -22.03 -16.18
CA LYS A 63 15.22 -22.34 -16.42
C LYS A 63 15.45 -23.81 -16.78
N SER A 64 14.41 -24.51 -17.24
CA SER A 64 14.42 -25.96 -17.37
C SER A 64 14.96 -26.51 -18.69
N GLY A 65 15.15 -25.65 -19.69
CA GLY A 65 15.62 -26.07 -21.03
C GLY A 65 14.51 -26.22 -22.09
N ASP A 66 13.25 -26.39 -21.67
CA ASP A 66 12.07 -26.49 -22.53
C ASP A 66 10.98 -25.50 -22.03
N GLY A 67 10.00 -25.17 -22.88
CA GLY A 67 8.81 -24.42 -22.46
C GLY A 67 8.01 -25.19 -21.41
N LEU A 68 7.46 -24.47 -20.42
CA LEU A 68 6.55 -25.01 -19.40
C LEU A 68 5.18 -24.36 -19.53
N ARG A 69 4.13 -25.18 -19.51
CA ARG A 69 2.76 -24.69 -19.48
C ARG A 69 2.09 -25.11 -18.19
N CYS A 70 1.51 -24.12 -17.49
CA CYS A 70 0.63 -24.38 -16.37
C CYS A 70 -0.76 -24.72 -16.92
N LYS A 71 -1.23 -25.92 -16.63
CA LYS A 71 -2.63 -26.30 -16.88
C LYS A 71 -3.56 -25.30 -16.19
N SER A 72 -3.21 -24.91 -14.96
CA SER A 72 -3.91 -23.84 -14.24
C SER A 72 -2.99 -23.15 -13.22
N VAL A 73 -3.23 -21.85 -13.00
CA VAL A 73 -2.73 -21.10 -11.85
C VAL A 73 -3.95 -20.65 -11.04
N ARG A 74 -4.00 -20.94 -9.74
CA ARG A 74 -5.20 -20.71 -8.92
C ARG A 74 -4.88 -20.37 -7.48
N LEU A 75 -5.79 -19.64 -6.82
CA LEU A 75 -5.79 -19.53 -5.37
C LEU A 75 -6.31 -20.84 -4.77
N GLU A 76 -5.56 -21.44 -3.85
CA GLU A 76 -5.88 -22.75 -3.24
C GLU A 76 -7.15 -22.67 -2.40
N GLY A 77 -7.30 -21.61 -1.60
CA GLY A 77 -8.48 -21.36 -0.77
C GLY A 77 -9.67 -20.77 -1.53
N GLY A 78 -9.60 -20.56 -2.86
CA GLY A 78 -10.67 -19.96 -3.63
C GLY A 78 -11.00 -18.52 -3.23
N ASN A 79 -9.99 -17.76 -2.85
CA ASN A 79 -10.07 -16.34 -2.46
C ASN A 79 -10.99 -16.04 -1.26
N GLN A 80 -10.96 -16.82 -0.22
CA GLN A 80 -11.75 -16.59 0.99
C GLN A 80 -11.31 -15.33 1.77
N HIS A 81 -10.08 -14.82 1.51
CA HIS A 81 -9.45 -13.74 2.26
C HIS A 81 -9.31 -12.42 1.48
N GLY A 82 -9.79 -12.37 0.24
CA GLY A 82 -9.81 -11.14 -0.57
C GLY A 82 -8.51 -10.87 -1.34
N PHE A 83 -7.67 -11.88 -1.60
CA PHE A 83 -6.52 -11.74 -2.50
C PHE A 83 -6.96 -11.53 -3.94
N ARG A 84 -6.38 -10.57 -4.61
CA ARG A 84 -6.53 -10.31 -6.04
C ARG A 84 -5.20 -10.58 -6.72
N VAL A 85 -5.21 -11.48 -7.69
CA VAL A 85 -3.98 -11.93 -8.35
C VAL A 85 -4.09 -11.73 -9.86
N ASN A 86 -3.05 -11.18 -10.45
CA ASN A 86 -2.85 -11.11 -11.89
C ASN A 86 -1.58 -11.88 -12.25
N VAL A 87 -1.70 -12.86 -13.13
CA VAL A 87 -0.60 -13.71 -13.60
C VAL A 87 -0.37 -13.39 -15.06
N ASP A 88 0.74 -12.73 -15.38
CA ASP A 88 1.12 -12.39 -16.75
C ASP A 88 0.01 -11.68 -17.56
N GLY A 89 -0.66 -10.70 -16.93
CA GLY A 89 -1.76 -9.97 -17.54
C GLY A 89 -3.14 -10.64 -17.38
N VAL A 90 -3.23 -11.88 -16.91
CA VAL A 90 -4.49 -12.58 -16.69
C VAL A 90 -4.94 -12.46 -15.24
N TYR A 91 -6.08 -11.79 -15.02
CA TYR A 91 -6.68 -11.66 -13.69
C TYR A 91 -7.41 -12.93 -13.28
N LEU A 92 -7.13 -13.45 -12.08
CA LEU A 92 -7.85 -14.58 -11.50
C LEU A 92 -9.21 -14.12 -10.98
N SER A 93 -10.18 -14.07 -11.88
CA SER A 93 -11.49 -13.50 -11.59
C SER A 93 -12.43 -14.48 -10.87
N PRO A 94 -13.44 -13.95 -10.12
CA PRO A 94 -14.48 -14.78 -9.50
C PRO A 94 -15.25 -15.63 -10.51
N GLU A 95 -15.52 -15.08 -11.71
CA GLU A 95 -16.27 -15.75 -12.78
C GLU A 95 -15.54 -16.99 -13.29
N GLN A 96 -14.22 -17.00 -13.16
CA GLN A 96 -13.36 -18.14 -13.53
C GLN A 96 -12.98 -19.03 -12.33
N GLY A 97 -13.60 -18.80 -11.16
CA GLY A 97 -13.28 -19.53 -9.93
C GLY A 97 -11.88 -19.25 -9.39
N TYR A 98 -11.40 -18.01 -9.54
CA TYR A 98 -10.08 -17.54 -9.08
C TYR A 98 -8.93 -18.35 -9.66
N LYS A 99 -9.01 -18.66 -10.95
CA LYS A 99 -7.97 -19.40 -11.69
C LYS A 99 -7.75 -18.82 -13.09
N ALA A 100 -6.58 -19.07 -13.64
CA ALA A 100 -6.23 -18.88 -15.04
C ALA A 100 -5.70 -20.20 -15.60
N ASP A 101 -6.12 -20.57 -16.79
CA ASP A 101 -5.70 -21.80 -17.46
C ASP A 101 -4.70 -21.47 -18.59
N GLY A 102 -3.81 -22.42 -18.92
CA GLY A 102 -2.94 -22.34 -20.08
C GLY A 102 -1.83 -21.27 -20.00
N ILE A 103 -1.38 -20.90 -18.80
CA ILE A 103 -0.27 -19.94 -18.64
C ILE A 103 1.03 -20.57 -19.08
N GLU A 104 1.68 -19.96 -20.06
CA GLU A 104 2.94 -20.41 -20.67
C GLU A 104 4.13 -19.63 -20.14
N VAL A 105 5.22 -20.34 -19.84
CA VAL A 105 6.52 -19.76 -19.55
C VAL A 105 7.54 -20.41 -20.47
N ARG A 106 7.97 -19.68 -21.49
CA ARG A 106 8.90 -20.19 -22.49
C ARG A 106 10.26 -20.52 -21.89
N ASN A 107 11.05 -21.31 -22.59
CA ASN A 107 12.40 -21.62 -22.13
C ASN A 107 13.26 -20.35 -21.98
N GLY A 108 13.90 -20.19 -20.82
CA GLY A 108 14.72 -19.03 -20.50
C GLY A 108 13.95 -17.74 -20.19
N ASP A 109 12.61 -17.77 -20.25
CA ASP A 109 11.76 -16.62 -20.03
C ASP A 109 11.24 -16.55 -18.60
N SER A 110 10.53 -15.46 -18.29
CA SER A 110 9.89 -15.21 -17.00
C SER A 110 8.59 -14.46 -17.16
N ILE A 111 7.64 -14.76 -16.29
CA ILE A 111 6.40 -14.02 -16.15
C ILE A 111 6.33 -13.31 -14.79
N ARG A 112 5.55 -12.25 -14.71
CA ARG A 112 5.37 -11.48 -13.49
C ARG A 112 3.99 -11.71 -12.90
N VAL A 113 3.95 -11.92 -11.60
CA VAL A 113 2.71 -12.08 -10.84
C VAL A 113 2.54 -10.87 -9.94
N PHE A 114 1.35 -10.25 -10.00
CA PHE A 114 0.96 -9.12 -9.16
C PHE A 114 -0.12 -9.57 -8.20
N VAL A 115 0.00 -9.15 -6.95
CA VAL A 115 -0.93 -9.52 -5.88
C VAL A 115 -1.29 -8.29 -5.05
N GLU A 116 -2.57 -8.17 -4.75
CA GLU A 116 -3.16 -7.22 -3.80
C GLU A 116 -4.08 -7.97 -2.85
N VAL A 117 -4.43 -7.35 -1.73
CA VAL A 117 -5.44 -7.89 -0.83
C VAL A 117 -6.39 -6.79 -0.35
N THR A 118 -7.67 -7.12 -0.23
CA THR A 118 -8.68 -6.32 0.47
C THR A 118 -9.46 -7.27 1.36
N THR A 119 -9.22 -7.19 2.65
CA THR A 119 -9.80 -8.11 3.62
C THR A 119 -11.18 -7.66 4.07
N ALA A 120 -12.04 -8.59 4.46
CA ALA A 120 -13.26 -8.27 5.18
C ALA A 120 -12.98 -7.97 6.65
N ASN A 121 -13.94 -7.33 7.34
CA ASN A 121 -13.86 -7.15 8.80
C ASN A 121 -13.84 -8.53 9.49
N ALA A 122 -12.88 -8.71 10.40
CA ALA A 122 -12.68 -9.93 11.16
C ALA A 122 -13.32 -9.90 12.56
N ASN A 123 -13.94 -8.75 12.96
CA ASN A 123 -14.44 -8.44 14.30
C ASN A 123 -13.38 -8.69 15.38
N SER A 124 -12.18 -8.15 15.16
CA SER A 124 -11.02 -8.33 16.02
C SER A 124 -10.38 -6.99 16.35
N ASP A 125 -9.98 -6.81 17.61
CA ASP A 125 -9.26 -5.61 18.04
C ASP A 125 -7.75 -5.70 17.80
N ILE A 126 -7.26 -6.90 17.45
CA ILE A 126 -5.85 -7.14 17.12
C ILE A 126 -5.72 -7.61 15.67
N PRO A 127 -4.58 -7.34 15.02
CA PRO A 127 -4.31 -7.84 13.68
C PRO A 127 -4.40 -9.36 13.60
N LYS A 128 -5.01 -9.88 12.53
CA LYS A 128 -5.07 -11.30 12.22
C LYS A 128 -4.27 -11.62 10.97
N CYS A 129 -3.44 -12.65 11.04
CA CYS A 129 -2.78 -13.20 9.86
C CYS A 129 -3.81 -13.87 8.95
N ILE A 130 -3.73 -13.59 7.66
CA ILE A 130 -4.49 -14.23 6.60
C ILE A 130 -3.53 -14.81 5.57
N GLU A 131 -3.81 -16.01 5.13
CA GLU A 131 -2.94 -16.78 4.25
C GLU A 131 -3.72 -17.45 3.14
N ASP A 132 -3.11 -17.58 1.97
CA ASP A 132 -3.55 -18.46 0.89
C ASP A 132 -2.29 -18.93 0.12
N ASN A 133 -2.45 -19.89 -0.76
CA ASN A 133 -1.40 -20.33 -1.66
C ASN A 133 -1.80 -20.04 -3.11
N LEU A 134 -0.87 -19.48 -3.88
CA LEU A 134 -0.99 -19.45 -5.33
C LEU A 134 -0.36 -20.73 -5.88
N VAL A 135 -1.18 -21.59 -6.45
CA VAL A 135 -0.79 -22.91 -6.94
C VAL A 135 -0.60 -22.87 -8.44
N PHE A 136 0.58 -23.28 -8.91
CA PHE A 136 0.95 -23.47 -10.31
C PHE A 136 0.90 -24.96 -10.62
N ALA A 137 -0.16 -25.42 -11.28
CA ALA A 137 -0.35 -26.81 -11.69
C ALA A 137 0.16 -26.99 -13.12
N LEU A 138 1.33 -27.60 -13.28
CA LEU A 138 1.94 -27.86 -14.59
C LEU A 138 1.23 -28.97 -15.36
N GLU A 139 1.32 -28.96 -16.70
CA GLU A 139 0.82 -30.07 -17.56
C GLU A 139 1.48 -31.41 -17.23
N SER A 140 2.68 -31.41 -16.67
CA SER A 140 3.38 -32.60 -16.17
C SER A 140 2.70 -33.27 -14.96
N GLY A 141 1.65 -32.64 -14.39
CA GLY A 141 0.98 -33.08 -13.16
C GLY A 141 1.69 -32.63 -11.87
N ARG A 142 2.80 -31.90 -11.97
CA ARG A 142 3.49 -31.31 -10.80
C ARG A 142 2.76 -30.05 -10.37
N GLU A 143 2.59 -29.86 -9.06
CA GLU A 143 2.12 -28.60 -8.47
C GLU A 143 3.24 -27.96 -7.68
N GLN A 144 3.34 -26.63 -7.83
CA GLN A 144 4.27 -25.78 -7.07
C GLN A 144 3.45 -24.64 -6.48
N LYS A 145 3.88 -24.12 -5.32
CA LYS A 145 3.11 -23.11 -4.59
C LYS A 145 3.99 -21.95 -4.20
N VAL A 146 3.39 -20.76 -4.16
CA VAL A 146 3.92 -19.57 -3.50
C VAL A 146 2.90 -19.18 -2.44
N ALA A 147 3.34 -19.07 -1.18
CA ALA A 147 2.50 -18.62 -0.09
C ALA A 147 2.21 -17.12 -0.20
N LEU A 148 0.97 -16.72 0.06
CA LEU A 148 0.53 -15.33 0.17
C LEU A 148 0.17 -15.06 1.62
N GLU A 149 0.74 -14.03 2.23
CA GLU A 149 0.55 -13.68 3.63
C GLU A 149 0.26 -12.19 3.78
N ALA A 150 -0.73 -11.84 4.58
CA ALA A 150 -1.02 -10.48 4.99
C ALA A 150 -1.57 -10.45 6.42
N TRP A 151 -1.49 -9.27 7.06
CA TRP A 151 -2.13 -9.04 8.35
C TRP A 151 -3.30 -8.07 8.17
N SER A 152 -4.48 -8.50 8.55
CA SER A 152 -5.72 -7.70 8.52
C SER A 152 -5.99 -7.12 9.90
N TRP A 153 -6.19 -5.80 9.97
CA TRP A 153 -6.50 -5.10 11.21
C TRP A 153 -7.79 -4.30 11.06
N ASP A 154 -8.79 -4.60 11.87
CA ASP A 154 -10.04 -3.87 11.85
C ASP A 154 -9.85 -2.47 12.45
N ALA A 155 -10.44 -1.47 11.80
CA ALA A 155 -10.37 -0.08 12.21
C ALA A 155 -11.76 0.57 12.22
N ASN A 156 -11.92 1.60 13.02
CA ASN A 156 -13.09 2.47 12.99
C ASN A 156 -12.84 3.57 11.94
N MET A 157 -13.67 3.59 10.89
CA MET A 157 -13.56 4.56 9.81
C MET A 157 -14.43 5.80 10.12
N MET A 158 -13.80 6.96 10.21
CA MET A 158 -14.46 8.25 10.46
C MET A 158 -14.37 9.09 9.18
N ARG A 159 -15.52 9.62 8.70
CA ARG A 159 -15.55 10.34 7.41
C ARG A 159 -16.14 11.73 7.59
N ASN A 160 -15.39 12.77 7.17
CA ASN A 160 -15.82 14.18 7.23
C ASN A 160 -16.45 14.52 8.59
N VAL A 161 -15.68 14.36 9.66
CA VAL A 161 -16.18 14.49 11.03
C VAL A 161 -16.26 15.97 11.41
N THR A 162 -17.41 16.39 11.91
CA THR A 162 -17.58 17.70 12.55
C THR A 162 -17.68 17.52 14.04
N VAL A 163 -16.73 18.09 14.77
CA VAL A 163 -16.70 18.14 16.24
C VAL A 163 -17.35 19.45 16.67
N GLY A 164 -18.66 19.42 16.94
CA GLY A 164 -19.46 20.59 17.37
C GLY A 164 -19.61 20.71 18.87
N GLU A 165 -19.20 19.71 19.64
CA GLU A 165 -19.19 19.65 21.09
C GLU A 165 -17.88 19.02 21.55
N ASP A 166 -17.59 19.11 22.86
CA ASP A 166 -16.38 18.50 23.41
C ASP A 166 -16.33 16.99 23.14
N MET A 167 -15.29 16.53 22.49
CA MET A 167 -15.08 15.14 22.10
C MET A 167 -13.74 14.64 22.58
N THR A 168 -13.67 13.37 23.00
CA THR A 168 -12.41 12.71 23.34
C THR A 168 -12.20 11.49 22.47
N LEU A 169 -11.06 11.42 21.80
CA LEU A 169 -10.57 10.23 21.12
C LEU A 169 -9.56 9.52 22.03
N SER A 170 -9.76 8.21 22.24
CA SER A 170 -8.98 7.43 23.17
C SER A 170 -8.30 6.23 22.47
N PRO A 171 -7.21 5.70 23.04
CA PRO A 171 -6.54 4.51 22.49
C PRO A 171 -7.49 3.31 22.50
N GLY A 172 -7.29 2.40 21.53
CA GLY A 172 -8.11 1.21 21.35
C GLY A 172 -8.02 0.71 19.91
N LYS A 173 -9.17 0.38 19.33
CA LYS A 173 -9.26 0.03 17.91
C LYS A 173 -8.78 1.21 17.06
N PRO A 174 -7.95 0.99 16.01
CA PRO A 174 -7.45 2.07 15.16
C PRO A 174 -8.56 2.99 14.67
N LEU A 175 -8.27 4.29 14.67
CA LEU A 175 -9.17 5.33 14.14
C LEU A 175 -8.59 5.82 12.82
N VAL A 176 -9.29 5.58 11.70
CA VAL A 176 -8.87 6.03 10.37
C VAL A 176 -9.78 7.15 9.90
N ILE A 177 -9.18 8.30 9.62
CA ILE A 177 -9.87 9.52 9.24
C ILE A 177 -9.84 9.67 7.72
N TYR A 178 -11.01 9.83 7.11
CA TYR A 178 -11.22 10.15 5.71
C TYR A 178 -11.78 11.56 5.56
N GLY A 179 -11.20 12.36 4.70
CA GLY A 179 -11.57 13.75 4.50
C GLY A 179 -11.22 14.61 5.73
N VAL A 180 -11.90 15.73 5.91
CA VAL A 180 -11.57 16.72 6.95
C VAL A 180 -12.27 16.40 8.26
N MET A 181 -11.50 16.41 9.36
CA MET A 181 -12.05 16.50 10.72
C MET A 181 -12.03 17.98 11.13
N THR A 182 -13.19 18.60 11.25
CA THR A 182 -13.33 20.00 11.62
C THR A 182 -13.73 20.13 13.08
N VAL A 183 -12.94 20.87 13.85
CA VAL A 183 -13.28 21.24 15.23
C VAL A 183 -13.91 22.63 15.19
N GLU A 184 -15.22 22.72 15.43
CA GLU A 184 -15.97 23.98 15.35
C GLU A 184 -15.65 24.92 16.53
N GLU A 185 -15.93 26.21 16.36
CA GLU A 185 -15.76 27.19 17.41
C GLU A 185 -16.57 26.82 18.70
N GLY A 186 -15.90 26.95 19.83
CA GLY A 186 -16.48 26.58 21.13
C GLY A 186 -16.39 25.12 21.51
N ALA A 187 -16.03 24.24 20.55
CA ALA A 187 -15.80 22.81 20.81
C ALA A 187 -14.34 22.52 21.11
N THR A 188 -14.08 21.49 21.90
CA THR A 188 -12.74 20.97 22.18
C THR A 188 -12.60 19.52 21.71
N LEU A 189 -11.61 19.27 20.86
CA LEU A 189 -11.18 17.90 20.55
C LEU A 189 -10.00 17.54 21.47
N ASN A 190 -10.22 16.54 22.33
CA ASN A 190 -9.18 15.95 23.16
C ASN A 190 -8.69 14.64 22.54
N ILE A 191 -7.39 14.51 22.36
CA ILE A 191 -6.76 13.24 21.97
C ILE A 191 -6.00 12.72 23.18
N ALA A 192 -6.46 11.58 23.71
CA ALA A 192 -5.95 11.01 24.96
C ALA A 192 -4.55 10.39 24.74
N PRO A 193 -3.69 10.30 25.80
CA PRO A 193 -2.38 9.67 25.73
C PRO A 193 -2.43 8.24 25.15
N GLY A 194 -1.47 7.90 24.31
CA GLY A 194 -1.35 6.59 23.66
C GLY A 194 -2.26 6.39 22.43
N THR A 195 -3.01 7.42 22.03
CA THR A 195 -3.87 7.35 20.83
C THR A 195 -3.04 7.48 19.57
N THR A 196 -3.31 6.62 18.57
CA THR A 196 -2.83 6.80 17.19
C THR A 196 -4.01 7.10 16.28
N LEU A 197 -3.95 8.21 15.55
CA LEU A 197 -4.87 8.56 14.47
C LEU A 197 -4.19 8.32 13.13
N TYR A 198 -4.92 7.66 12.24
CA TYR A 198 -4.50 7.38 10.88
C TYR A 198 -5.28 8.22 9.90
N PHE A 199 -4.62 8.84 8.95
CA PHE A 199 -5.24 9.75 7.99
C PHE A 199 -5.09 9.23 6.57
N HIS A 200 -6.20 9.17 5.83
CA HIS A 200 -6.23 8.68 4.46
C HIS A 200 -6.09 9.83 3.46
N GLY A 201 -5.15 9.72 2.53
CA GLY A 201 -5.04 10.60 1.37
C GLY A 201 -5.05 12.08 1.72
N ASP A 202 -6.13 12.77 1.39
CA ASP A 202 -6.34 14.21 1.58
C ASP A 202 -6.96 14.57 2.94
N ALA A 203 -7.08 13.62 3.85
CA ALA A 203 -7.59 13.86 5.19
C ALA A 203 -6.70 14.83 5.99
N GLY A 204 -7.28 15.50 6.97
CA GLY A 204 -6.58 16.44 7.85
C GLY A 204 -7.47 16.91 8.99
N ILE A 205 -6.91 17.77 9.85
CA ILE A 205 -7.66 18.40 10.95
C ILE A 205 -7.67 19.91 10.74
N ASP A 206 -8.86 20.51 10.64
CA ASP A 206 -9.08 21.96 10.63
C ASP A 206 -9.67 22.37 11.99
N VAL A 207 -8.98 23.26 12.70
CA VAL A 207 -9.31 23.64 14.08
C VAL A 207 -9.73 25.09 14.12
N LYS A 208 -11.06 25.34 14.29
CA LYS A 208 -11.64 26.65 14.62
C LYS A 208 -11.84 26.81 16.13
N GLY A 209 -12.12 25.71 16.81
CA GLY A 209 -12.25 25.61 18.26
C GLY A 209 -10.89 25.33 18.93
N LYS A 210 -10.81 24.23 19.69
CA LYS A 210 -9.64 23.86 20.45
C LYS A 210 -9.21 22.41 20.21
N LEU A 211 -7.91 22.19 20.05
CA LEU A 211 -7.30 20.86 19.99
C LEU A 211 -6.33 20.68 21.16
N ILE A 212 -6.55 19.64 21.95
CA ILE A 212 -5.73 19.24 23.08
C ILE A 212 -5.17 17.85 22.83
N CYS A 213 -3.87 17.76 22.64
CA CYS A 213 -3.14 16.51 22.50
C CYS A 213 -2.10 16.44 23.61
N ASN A 214 -2.50 15.94 24.78
CA ASN A 214 -1.63 15.84 25.95
C ASN A 214 -1.22 14.38 26.20
N GLY A 215 -0.19 13.95 25.47
CA GLY A 215 0.49 12.69 25.71
C GLY A 215 1.42 12.74 26.92
N ASN A 216 2.22 11.70 27.10
CA ASN A 216 3.30 11.65 28.07
C ASN A 216 4.41 10.72 27.59
N GLN A 217 5.54 10.71 28.29
CA GLN A 217 6.71 9.94 27.89
C GLN A 217 6.45 8.44 27.68
N SER A 218 5.52 7.84 28.40
CA SER A 218 5.16 6.41 28.28
C SER A 218 4.01 6.14 27.33
N ALA A 219 3.24 7.18 26.96
CA ALA A 219 2.05 7.10 26.13
C ALA A 219 1.95 8.35 25.24
N GLY A 220 2.84 8.45 24.26
CA GLY A 220 2.82 9.50 23.24
C GLY A 220 1.58 9.37 22.34
N ILE A 221 1.23 10.46 21.68
CA ILE A 221 0.17 10.49 20.66
C ILE A 221 0.82 10.46 19.29
N VAL A 222 0.27 9.68 18.35
CA VAL A 222 0.80 9.57 16.99
C VAL A 222 -0.26 9.98 15.98
N LEU A 223 0.09 10.91 15.08
CA LEU A 223 -0.75 11.37 13.98
C LEU A 223 0.00 11.08 12.67
N ARG A 224 -0.51 10.14 11.86
CA ARG A 224 0.22 9.60 10.72
C ARG A 224 -0.68 9.21 9.55
N GLY A 225 -0.10 8.94 8.38
CA GLY A 225 -0.82 8.33 7.27
C GLY A 225 -1.33 6.92 7.59
N ASP A 226 -2.38 6.49 6.90
CA ASP A 226 -3.06 5.20 7.13
C ASP A 226 -2.36 4.00 6.48
N ARG A 227 -1.29 4.23 5.71
CA ARG A 227 -0.54 3.15 5.09
C ARG A 227 0.40 2.49 6.09
N LEU A 228 0.12 1.21 6.39
CA LEU A 228 0.91 0.38 7.32
C LEU A 228 1.91 -0.52 6.59
N ASP A 229 1.81 -0.57 5.28
CA ASP A 229 2.63 -1.38 4.39
C ASP A 229 3.90 -0.64 3.92
N ARG A 230 4.58 -1.20 2.93
CA ARG A 230 5.81 -0.65 2.34
C ARG A 230 5.61 -0.34 0.88
N MET A 231 6.19 0.76 0.41
CA MET A 231 6.30 1.05 -1.01
C MET A 231 7.30 0.09 -1.67
N PHE A 232 8.45 -0.08 -1.04
CA PHE A 232 9.52 -1.04 -1.40
C PHE A 232 9.98 -1.76 -0.13
N ASP A 233 10.67 -2.88 -0.27
CA ASP A 233 11.14 -3.68 0.88
C ASP A 233 11.98 -2.88 1.89
N TYR A 234 12.71 -1.87 1.43
CA TYR A 234 13.52 -0.97 2.24
C TYR A 234 12.82 0.33 2.67
N LEU A 235 11.61 0.63 2.13
CA LEU A 235 10.94 1.91 2.31
C LEU A 235 9.49 1.71 2.79
N PRO A 236 9.26 1.69 4.10
CA PRO A 236 7.90 1.70 4.65
C PRO A 236 7.20 3.04 4.38
N TYR A 237 5.89 3.01 4.14
CA TYR A 237 5.09 4.22 3.99
C TYR A 237 5.18 5.15 5.20
N ASP A 238 5.42 4.62 6.38
CA ASP A 238 5.64 5.38 7.61
C ASP A 238 6.77 6.43 7.51
N ARG A 239 7.69 6.25 6.57
CA ARG A 239 8.79 7.20 6.30
C ARG A 239 8.53 8.12 5.11
N MET A 240 7.37 8.01 4.48
CA MET A 240 7.00 8.80 3.30
C MET A 240 6.29 10.08 3.72
N SER A 241 6.61 11.19 3.07
CA SER A 241 5.86 12.44 3.17
C SER A 241 4.64 12.44 2.23
N GLY A 242 3.73 13.41 2.42
CA GLY A 242 2.63 13.65 1.49
C GLY A 242 1.53 12.60 1.53
N GLN A 243 1.28 11.99 2.68
CA GLN A 243 0.22 10.99 2.85
C GLN A 243 -1.09 11.59 3.35
N TRP A 244 -1.06 12.72 4.04
CA TRP A 244 -2.23 13.43 4.55
C TRP A 244 -1.95 14.92 4.72
N ARG A 245 -2.99 15.76 4.85
CA ARG A 245 -2.85 17.21 4.80
C ARG A 245 -2.04 17.82 5.94
N GLY A 246 -2.17 17.27 7.16
CA GLY A 246 -1.66 17.87 8.39
C GLY A 246 -2.76 18.55 9.21
N ILE A 247 -2.35 19.44 10.11
CA ILE A 247 -3.24 20.17 11.02
C ILE A 247 -3.20 21.66 10.67
N ARG A 248 -4.36 22.31 10.59
CA ARG A 248 -4.51 23.74 10.41
C ARG A 248 -5.27 24.36 11.59
N PHE A 249 -4.66 25.32 12.25
CA PHE A 249 -5.30 26.16 13.27
C PHE A 249 -5.77 27.45 12.61
N GLU A 250 -7.07 27.67 12.56
CA GLU A 250 -7.68 28.85 11.95
C GLU A 250 -7.64 30.05 12.91
N GLU A 251 -7.98 31.24 12.41
CA GLU A 251 -7.86 32.53 13.10
C GLU A 251 -8.62 32.61 14.45
N THR A 252 -9.68 31.80 14.61
CA THR A 252 -10.53 31.73 15.82
C THR A 252 -10.02 30.74 16.86
N SER A 253 -9.03 29.94 16.53
CA SER A 253 -8.54 28.83 17.35
C SER A 253 -7.47 29.30 18.35
N TYR A 254 -7.70 29.10 19.65
CA TYR A 254 -6.79 29.50 20.72
C TYR A 254 -6.65 28.45 21.82
N GLY A 255 -5.51 28.51 22.52
CA GLY A 255 -5.24 27.64 23.66
C GLY A 255 -5.05 26.16 23.30
N ASN A 256 -4.56 25.93 22.10
CA ASN A 256 -4.25 24.59 21.62
C ASN A 256 -2.96 24.06 22.25
N GLU A 257 -2.89 22.73 22.44
CA GLU A 257 -1.74 22.09 23.07
C GLU A 257 -1.36 20.83 22.30
N LEU A 258 -0.08 20.70 21.98
CA LEU A 258 0.55 19.50 21.44
C LEU A 258 1.71 19.12 22.36
N ASP A 259 1.54 18.14 23.24
CA ASP A 259 2.55 17.67 24.16
C ASP A 259 2.76 16.16 24.03
N TYR A 260 3.99 15.72 23.83
CA TYR A 260 4.35 14.33 23.48
C TYR A 260 3.59 13.80 22.27
N VAL A 261 3.55 14.59 21.18
CA VAL A 261 2.90 14.23 19.91
C VAL A 261 3.93 13.98 18.83
N ASP A 262 3.78 12.90 18.11
CA ASP A 262 4.52 12.61 16.87
C ASP A 262 3.59 12.84 15.68
N ILE A 263 3.93 13.80 14.82
CA ILE A 263 3.18 14.14 13.60
C ILE A 263 4.07 13.87 12.41
N HIS A 264 3.67 12.95 11.52
CA HIS A 264 4.49 12.65 10.37
C HIS A 264 3.71 12.19 9.13
N GLY A 265 4.42 12.18 7.99
CA GLY A 265 3.87 11.75 6.70
C GLY A 265 2.95 12.77 6.05
N THR A 266 3.00 14.04 6.42
CA THR A 266 2.07 15.09 5.97
C THR A 266 2.49 15.72 4.64
N PHE A 267 1.56 16.43 4.01
CA PHE A 267 1.90 17.48 3.03
C PHE A 267 2.52 18.65 3.77
N ASP A 268 1.74 19.38 4.59
CA ASP A 268 2.24 20.36 5.56
C ASP A 268 1.97 19.82 6.96
N GLY A 269 2.93 19.98 7.89
CA GLY A 269 2.80 19.43 9.25
C GLY A 269 1.72 20.15 10.05
N VAL A 270 2.08 21.27 10.65
CA VAL A 270 1.19 22.16 11.41
C VAL A 270 1.20 23.54 10.77
N GLN A 271 0.02 24.05 10.43
CA GLN A 271 -0.18 25.39 9.90
C GLN A 271 -0.99 26.20 10.89
N VAL A 272 -0.55 27.43 11.20
CA VAL A 272 -1.21 28.35 12.10
C VAL A 272 -1.50 29.64 11.35
N ASP A 273 -2.78 29.92 11.14
CA ASP A 273 -3.24 31.11 10.44
C ASP A 273 -3.03 32.38 11.32
N SER A 274 -3.10 33.56 10.69
CA SER A 274 -2.99 34.82 11.39
C SER A 274 -4.11 34.97 12.42
N SER A 275 -3.76 35.36 13.66
CA SER A 275 -4.70 35.49 14.77
C SER A 275 -4.26 36.63 15.72
N ASP A 276 -5.03 36.88 16.79
CA ASP A 276 -4.67 37.85 17.81
C ASP A 276 -3.42 37.40 18.58
N VAL A 277 -2.31 38.07 18.34
CA VAL A 277 -1.00 37.74 18.95
C VAL A 277 -0.96 37.95 20.47
N THR A 278 -1.95 38.63 21.06
CA THR A 278 -2.05 38.79 22.51
C THR A 278 -2.57 37.55 23.21
N ARG A 279 -3.14 36.62 22.45
CA ARG A 279 -3.68 35.34 22.90
C ARG A 279 -2.80 34.20 22.42
N GLN A 280 -2.57 33.21 23.27
CA GLN A 280 -1.86 32.00 22.87
C GLN A 280 -2.70 31.18 21.89
N THR A 281 -2.21 30.98 20.67
CA THR A 281 -2.85 30.13 19.68
C THR A 281 -2.48 28.69 19.91
N LEU A 282 -1.18 28.37 20.04
CA LEU A 282 -0.68 27.01 20.12
C LEU A 282 0.55 26.91 21.04
N ALA A 283 0.61 25.85 21.84
CA ALA A 283 1.82 25.42 22.53
C ALA A 283 2.26 24.05 22.02
N ILE A 284 3.54 23.92 21.63
CA ILE A 284 4.15 22.64 21.18
C ILE A 284 5.27 22.33 22.17
N ARG A 285 5.18 21.16 22.83
CA ARG A 285 6.18 20.69 23.80
C ARG A 285 6.49 19.21 23.56
N ASN A 286 7.73 18.81 23.81
CA ASN A 286 8.14 17.40 23.78
C ASN A 286 7.69 16.62 22.54
N SER A 287 7.43 17.30 21.42
CA SER A 287 6.78 16.77 20.23
C SER A 287 7.73 16.76 19.03
N THR A 288 7.43 15.90 18.07
CA THR A 288 8.19 15.77 16.82
C THR A 288 7.25 15.98 15.64
N ILE A 289 7.69 16.81 14.67
CA ILE A 289 6.99 16.97 13.38
C ILE A 289 8.01 16.66 12.30
N HIS A 290 7.79 15.62 11.53
CA HIS A 290 8.78 15.15 10.56
C HIS A 290 8.15 14.50 9.31
N ASN A 291 8.97 14.21 8.32
CA ASN A 291 8.55 13.63 7.04
C ASN A 291 7.39 14.42 6.41
N CYS A 292 7.48 15.74 6.43
CA CYS A 292 6.54 16.62 5.75
C CYS A 292 7.06 16.89 4.33
N GLN A 293 6.17 17.00 3.37
CA GLN A 293 6.52 17.35 1.99
C GLN A 293 6.80 18.86 1.87
N GLY A 294 5.99 19.66 2.56
CA GLY A 294 6.15 21.10 2.70
C GLY A 294 6.74 21.48 4.07
N ASN A 295 6.15 22.48 4.73
CA ASN A 295 6.64 22.99 6.01
C ASN A 295 6.24 22.05 7.16
N ALA A 296 7.16 21.75 8.07
CA ALA A 296 6.84 21.04 9.30
C ALA A 296 5.96 21.92 10.22
N LEU A 297 6.29 23.22 10.32
CA LEU A 297 5.53 24.22 11.05
C LEU A 297 5.49 25.51 10.23
N GLY A 298 4.30 25.98 9.90
CA GLY A 298 4.05 27.28 9.29
C GLY A 298 3.26 28.17 10.24
N VAL A 299 3.75 29.36 10.55
CA VAL A 299 3.08 30.32 11.45
C VAL A 299 2.97 31.66 10.76
N VAL A 300 1.76 32.18 10.68
CA VAL A 300 1.47 33.50 10.12
C VAL A 300 0.92 34.41 11.23
N ASN A 301 1.73 35.37 11.70
CA ASN A 301 1.31 36.40 12.64
C ASN A 301 0.42 35.88 13.78
N SER A 302 0.93 34.92 14.55
CA SER A 302 0.24 34.25 15.64
C SER A 302 1.17 33.98 16.81
N ASN A 303 0.61 33.72 17.99
CA ASN A 303 1.33 33.46 19.22
C ASN A 303 1.50 31.96 19.45
N VAL A 304 2.70 31.43 19.16
CA VAL A 304 3.07 30.01 19.28
C VAL A 304 4.27 29.86 20.21
N PHE A 305 4.24 28.87 21.12
CA PHE A 305 5.31 28.55 22.06
C PHE A 305 5.90 27.18 21.79
#